data_18f7e0b25415057bdfbce192b7444378
#
_entry.id   18f7e0b25415057bdfbce192b7444378
#
_cell.length_a   1.000
_cell.length_b   1.000
_cell.length_c   1.000
_cell.angle_alpha   90.00
_cell.angle_beta   90.00
_cell.angle_gamma   90.00
#
_symmetry.space_group_name_H-M   'P 1'
#
loop_
_entity.id
_entity.type
_entity.pdbx_description
1 polymer ?
#
loop_
_entity_poly.entity_id
_entity_poly.type
_entity_poly.pdbx_seq_one_letter_code
_entity_poly.pdbx_strand_id
1 'polypeptide(L)'
;MVACTSKKDSYTQEQLYEQTSSGVVLIQNTYYYKITLSNNGFYSTNYVFSKLQDGELKNISHTISNNFNEVNDTIKSTTFGTGFIISPRGTIVTNSHVINPTANKALIYQAFITYLKEEIDKCNQRIAIEQHDLDIFEKEIRDNKRLNSQGYAMMIEGIQMCKKTIKAYTEYRDNRLREMGLSNFEVELCSEIKIAYNGSHITSSNELIDCFVVKDVPNYDLGIIQIADGSNFWNVCKLGEAPKWSSEQMELGWSNIHNAGTISWFTIPQDKYIFNLYNNETHNDEEIKLYMIGFNQGPILALTNDGIKAQITQGYISQNTDSIKIMYSIPALQGSSGSPVINQYGELVAINFAGINSTQGFNYGIRVERLREIINDKSVKDRMTVYKSSNEHINTDSISAIEQQSIIP
;
A
#
# COMPACT_ATOMS: atom_id res chain seq x y z
N MET A 1 -45.19 35.16 0.62
CA MET A 1 -45.11 33.72 0.30
C MET A 1 -43.94 33.15 1.09
N VAL A 2 -44.21 32.46 2.19
CA VAL A 2 -43.20 31.69 2.93
C VAL A 2 -43.01 30.42 2.12
N ALA A 3 -41.84 30.28 1.50
CA ALA A 3 -41.47 29.02 0.88
C ALA A 3 -41.36 27.97 2.00
N CYS A 4 -42.31 27.03 2.06
CA CYS A 4 -42.16 25.81 2.83
C CYS A 4 -40.98 25.05 2.19
N THR A 5 -39.80 25.19 2.73
CA THR A 5 -38.71 24.24 2.51
C THR A 5 -39.18 22.92 3.13
N SER A 6 -39.52 21.94 2.31
CA SER A 6 -39.81 20.59 2.77
C SER A 6 -38.58 20.10 3.54
N LYS A 7 -38.76 19.83 4.83
CA LYS A 7 -37.71 19.23 5.66
C LYS A 7 -37.40 17.87 5.03
N LYS A 8 -36.15 17.63 4.62
CA LYS A 8 -35.72 16.35 4.10
C LYS A 8 -35.79 15.35 5.25
N ASP A 9 -36.52 14.25 5.05
CA ASP A 9 -36.62 13.21 6.08
C ASP A 9 -35.28 12.54 6.29
N SER A 10 -34.91 12.29 7.54
CA SER A 10 -33.70 11.56 7.89
C SER A 10 -33.88 10.07 7.63
N TYR A 11 -32.87 9.43 7.10
CA TYR A 11 -32.82 7.99 6.90
C TYR A 11 -32.48 7.25 8.21
N THR A 12 -32.97 6.01 8.33
CA THR A 12 -32.53 5.09 9.37
C THR A 12 -31.14 4.54 9.06
N GLN A 13 -30.47 3.95 10.05
CA GLN A 13 -29.18 3.30 9.85
C GLN A 13 -29.26 2.19 8.79
N GLU A 14 -30.32 1.40 8.79
CA GLU A 14 -30.54 0.32 7.83
C GLU A 14 -30.72 0.85 6.41
N GLN A 15 -31.55 1.88 6.22
CA GLN A 15 -31.74 2.54 4.92
C GLN A 15 -30.42 3.13 4.38
N LEU A 16 -29.60 3.78 5.25
CA LEU A 16 -28.30 4.30 4.84
C LEU A 16 -27.35 3.16 4.43
N TYR A 17 -27.34 2.07 5.17
CA TYR A 17 -26.53 0.91 4.83
C TYR A 17 -26.94 0.30 3.48
N GLU A 18 -28.21 0.02 3.29
CA GLU A 18 -28.73 -0.53 2.03
C GLU A 18 -28.41 0.36 0.83
N GLN A 19 -28.57 1.67 0.99
CA GLN A 19 -28.34 2.63 -0.08
C GLN A 19 -26.86 2.79 -0.43
N THR A 20 -25.96 2.84 0.56
CA THR A 20 -24.60 3.35 0.33
C THR A 20 -23.50 2.30 0.45
N SER A 21 -23.76 1.17 1.12
CA SER A 21 -22.73 0.17 1.41
C SER A 21 -22.13 -0.48 0.16
N SER A 22 -22.88 -0.56 -0.95
CA SER A 22 -22.38 -1.11 -2.22
C SER A 22 -21.24 -0.28 -2.84
N GLY A 23 -21.12 1.00 -2.45
CA GLY A 23 -20.04 1.90 -2.86
C GLY A 23 -18.81 1.84 -1.97
N VAL A 24 -18.80 1.00 -0.93
CA VAL A 24 -17.66 0.82 -0.02
C VAL A 24 -16.87 -0.41 -0.43
N VAL A 25 -15.55 -0.32 -0.38
CA VAL A 25 -14.63 -1.39 -0.78
C VAL A 25 -13.65 -1.72 0.34
N LEU A 26 -13.33 -3.00 0.49
CA LEU A 26 -12.19 -3.45 1.28
C LEU A 26 -10.92 -3.22 0.46
N ILE A 27 -9.92 -2.59 1.05
CA ILE A 27 -8.60 -2.40 0.44
C ILE A 27 -7.62 -3.36 1.12
N GLN A 28 -6.86 -4.08 0.30
CA GLN A 28 -5.69 -4.84 0.69
C GLN A 28 -4.47 -4.20 0.06
N ASN A 29 -3.48 -3.83 0.87
CA ASN A 29 -2.18 -3.39 0.40
C ASN A 29 -1.12 -4.40 0.87
N THR A 30 -0.50 -5.09 -0.08
CA THR A 30 0.61 -6.00 0.16
C THR A 30 1.90 -5.30 -0.25
N TYR A 31 2.87 -5.20 0.66
CA TYR A 31 4.05 -4.37 0.45
C TYR A 31 5.31 -4.91 1.15
N TYR A 32 6.44 -4.41 0.69
CA TYR A 32 7.74 -4.50 1.35
C TYR A 32 8.53 -3.22 1.09
N TYR A 33 9.59 -3.01 1.85
CA TYR A 33 10.52 -1.92 1.61
C TYR A 33 11.79 -2.44 0.97
N LYS A 34 12.30 -1.69 -0.02
CA LYS A 34 13.54 -1.96 -0.70
C LYS A 34 14.57 -0.89 -0.32
N ILE A 35 15.73 -1.33 0.16
CA ILE A 35 16.91 -0.49 0.35
C ILE A 35 17.80 -0.68 -0.86
N THR A 36 18.21 0.42 -1.49
CA THR A 36 19.22 0.44 -2.53
C THR A 36 20.43 1.21 -2.02
N LEU A 37 21.57 0.54 -2.02
CA LEU A 37 22.86 1.14 -1.73
C LEU A 37 23.63 1.29 -3.03
N SER A 38 24.24 2.47 -3.26
CA SER A 38 25.03 2.68 -4.47
C SER A 38 26.17 3.66 -4.25
N ASN A 39 27.14 3.59 -5.14
CA ASN A 39 28.25 4.53 -5.21
C ASN A 39 28.41 5.02 -6.64
N ASN A 40 27.88 6.21 -6.93
CA ASN A 40 28.03 6.95 -8.20
C ASN A 40 27.92 6.08 -9.47
N GLY A 41 27.02 5.09 -9.47
CA GLY A 41 26.74 4.23 -10.62
C GLY A 41 27.68 3.04 -10.84
N PHE A 42 28.75 2.87 -10.03
CA PHE A 42 29.71 1.78 -10.23
C PHE A 42 29.39 0.50 -9.44
N TYR A 43 28.64 0.60 -8.37
CA TYR A 43 28.23 -0.53 -7.54
C TYR A 43 26.85 -0.27 -6.98
N SER A 44 26.00 -1.27 -7.05
CA SER A 44 24.65 -1.21 -6.45
C SER A 44 24.33 -2.56 -5.82
N THR A 45 23.72 -2.52 -4.66
CA THR A 45 23.20 -3.70 -3.96
C THR A 45 21.86 -3.40 -3.33
N ASN A 46 20.98 -4.39 -3.28
CA ASN A 46 19.62 -4.21 -2.81
C ASN A 46 19.31 -5.14 -1.64
N TYR A 47 18.55 -4.61 -0.69
CA TYR A 47 17.95 -5.36 0.40
C TYR A 47 16.45 -5.14 0.40
N VAL A 48 15.72 -6.12 0.86
CA VAL A 48 14.26 -6.03 1.08
C VAL A 48 13.96 -6.41 2.52
N PHE A 49 12.94 -5.77 3.10
CA PHE A 49 12.49 -6.05 4.46
C PHE A 49 11.00 -5.76 4.61
N SER A 50 10.35 -6.41 5.58
CA SER A 50 8.90 -6.31 5.76
C SER A 50 8.47 -5.01 6.44
N LYS A 51 9.11 -4.65 7.55
CA LYS A 51 8.79 -3.48 8.37
C LYS A 51 9.93 -3.11 9.32
N LEU A 52 9.91 -1.86 9.77
CA LEU A 52 10.69 -1.42 10.93
C LEU A 52 9.85 -1.58 12.19
N GLN A 53 10.33 -2.36 13.15
CA GLN A 53 9.65 -2.59 14.42
C GLN A 53 10.66 -2.64 15.56
N ASP A 54 10.42 -1.88 16.62
CA ASP A 54 11.30 -1.80 17.80
C ASP A 54 12.76 -1.44 17.46
N GLY A 55 12.96 -0.62 16.44
CA GLY A 55 14.29 -0.22 15.96
C GLY A 55 15.00 -1.26 15.09
N GLU A 56 14.37 -2.37 14.75
CA GLU A 56 14.93 -3.45 13.92
C GLU A 56 14.18 -3.61 12.60
N LEU A 57 14.93 -3.99 11.55
CA LEU A 57 14.35 -4.38 10.27
C LEU A 57 13.93 -5.85 10.32
N LYS A 58 12.62 -6.12 10.20
CA LYS A 58 12.11 -7.49 10.25
C LYS A 58 12.15 -8.14 8.87
N ASN A 59 12.52 -9.42 8.84
CA ASN A 59 12.60 -10.25 7.63
C ASN A 59 13.51 -9.65 6.54
N ILE A 60 14.62 -9.03 6.95
CA ILE A 60 15.57 -8.44 6.00
C ILE A 60 16.30 -9.53 5.21
N SER A 61 16.43 -9.32 3.90
CA SER A 61 17.16 -10.20 3.00
C SER A 61 17.83 -9.41 1.87
N HIS A 62 18.99 -9.87 1.45
CA HIS A 62 19.64 -9.38 0.23
C HIS A 62 18.87 -9.88 -1.01
N THR A 63 18.66 -9.03 -2.01
CA THR A 63 18.01 -9.41 -3.26
C THR A 63 18.73 -8.83 -4.48
N ILE A 64 18.72 -9.58 -5.57
CA ILE A 64 19.13 -9.13 -6.90
C ILE A 64 17.92 -8.84 -7.80
N SER A 65 16.72 -9.26 -7.38
CA SER A 65 15.50 -9.08 -8.14
C SER A 65 14.86 -7.71 -7.89
N ASN A 66 14.27 -7.15 -8.95
CA ASN A 66 13.40 -5.98 -8.90
C ASN A 66 11.92 -6.35 -9.11
N ASN A 67 11.61 -7.64 -9.29
CA ASN A 67 10.25 -8.11 -9.52
C ASN A 67 9.55 -8.37 -8.18
N PHE A 68 8.38 -7.76 -7.97
CA PHE A 68 7.56 -7.93 -6.76
C PHE A 68 7.21 -9.41 -6.49
N ASN A 69 6.91 -10.17 -7.55
CA ASN A 69 6.51 -11.56 -7.43
C ASN A 69 7.66 -12.51 -7.08
N GLU A 70 8.90 -12.12 -7.33
CA GLU A 70 10.09 -12.91 -6.99
C GLU A 70 10.56 -12.70 -5.54
N VAL A 71 10.05 -11.67 -4.85
CA VAL A 71 10.34 -11.46 -3.44
C VAL A 71 9.53 -12.46 -2.61
N ASN A 72 10.22 -13.15 -1.70
CA ASN A 72 9.62 -14.16 -0.84
C ASN A 72 8.45 -13.56 -0.03
N ASP A 73 7.32 -14.27 0.00
CA ASP A 73 6.11 -13.82 0.71
C ASP A 73 6.31 -13.60 2.21
N THR A 74 7.28 -14.27 2.83
CA THR A 74 7.65 -14.01 4.24
C THR A 74 8.19 -12.62 4.51
N ILE A 75 8.65 -11.92 3.45
CA ILE A 75 9.13 -10.54 3.51
C ILE A 75 7.98 -9.56 3.31
N LYS A 76 6.92 -9.95 2.62
CA LYS A 76 5.77 -9.09 2.35
C LYS A 76 4.93 -8.91 3.60
N SER A 77 4.50 -7.69 3.83
CA SER A 77 3.50 -7.32 4.84
C SER A 77 2.19 -7.00 4.17
N THR A 78 1.08 -7.29 4.84
CA THR A 78 -0.26 -6.94 4.34
C THR A 78 -0.96 -6.04 5.35
N THR A 79 -1.53 -4.95 4.87
CA THR A 79 -2.44 -4.09 5.63
C THR A 79 -3.79 -4.02 4.94
N PHE A 80 -4.82 -3.81 5.75
CA PHE A 80 -6.20 -3.65 5.27
C PHE A 80 -6.74 -2.29 5.66
N GLY A 81 -7.57 -1.74 4.80
CA GLY A 81 -8.29 -0.51 5.03
C GLY A 81 -9.63 -0.52 4.30
N THR A 82 -10.31 0.58 4.38
CA THR A 82 -11.57 0.84 3.69
C THR A 82 -11.37 1.92 2.65
N GLY A 83 -12.10 1.84 1.56
CA GLY A 83 -12.24 2.91 0.59
C GLY A 83 -13.68 3.06 0.13
N PHE A 84 -13.96 4.13 -0.58
CA PHE A 84 -15.29 4.36 -1.16
C PHE A 84 -15.20 4.98 -2.55
N ILE A 85 -16.16 4.63 -3.38
CA ILE A 85 -16.19 4.97 -4.80
C ILE A 85 -16.75 6.37 -4.99
N ILE A 86 -16.04 7.22 -5.76
CA ILE A 86 -16.43 8.61 -6.05
C ILE A 86 -16.66 8.88 -7.54
N SER A 87 -16.43 7.89 -8.40
CA SER A 87 -16.69 8.03 -9.83
C SER A 87 -17.13 6.72 -10.47
N PRO A 88 -17.91 6.76 -11.56
CA PRO A 88 -18.28 5.56 -12.31
C PRO A 88 -17.10 4.85 -12.97
N ARG A 89 -15.93 5.49 -13.02
CA ARG A 89 -14.68 4.92 -13.53
C ARG A 89 -13.89 4.14 -12.47
N GLY A 90 -14.43 4.00 -11.26
CA GLY A 90 -13.77 3.29 -10.17
C GLY A 90 -12.64 4.07 -9.51
N THR A 91 -12.78 5.40 -9.44
CA THR A 91 -11.93 6.21 -8.56
C THR A 91 -12.39 6.02 -7.13
N ILE A 92 -11.46 5.71 -6.24
CA ILE A 92 -11.70 5.35 -4.84
C ILE A 92 -10.88 6.26 -3.95
N VAL A 93 -11.51 6.71 -2.86
CA VAL A 93 -10.85 7.49 -1.80
C VAL A 93 -10.57 6.58 -0.61
N THR A 94 -9.43 6.79 0.03
CA THR A 94 -8.99 6.10 1.24
C THR A 94 -8.01 7.00 2.02
N ASN A 95 -7.33 6.46 3.03
CA ASN A 95 -6.24 7.16 3.70
C ASN A 95 -4.88 6.91 3.04
N SER A 96 -3.97 7.88 3.18
CA SER A 96 -2.58 7.78 2.74
C SER A 96 -1.87 6.59 3.38
N HIS A 97 -1.97 6.42 4.69
CA HIS A 97 -1.29 5.32 5.39
C HIS A 97 -1.77 3.91 4.99
N VAL A 98 -2.95 3.77 4.39
CA VAL A 98 -3.45 2.50 3.85
C VAL A 98 -2.71 2.12 2.57
N ILE A 99 -2.47 3.10 1.69
CA ILE A 99 -1.84 2.90 0.38
C ILE A 99 -0.33 3.11 0.39
N ASN A 100 0.15 3.92 1.33
CA ASN A 100 1.56 4.30 1.48
C ASN A 100 1.95 4.24 2.96
N PRO A 101 2.11 3.04 3.53
CA PRO A 101 2.60 2.90 4.90
C PRO A 101 4.01 3.50 4.99
N THR A 102 4.09 4.67 5.61
CA THR A 102 5.34 5.44 5.68
C THR A 102 6.28 4.87 6.74
N ALA A 103 7.55 4.76 6.38
CA ALA A 103 8.61 4.47 7.34
C ALA A 103 9.64 5.61 7.33
N ASN A 104 10.12 5.96 8.51
CA ASN A 104 11.11 7.03 8.65
C ASN A 104 12.47 6.58 8.09
N LYS A 105 12.91 7.20 6.97
CA LYS A 105 14.16 6.87 6.28
C LYS A 105 15.39 6.91 7.22
N ALA A 106 15.44 7.87 8.15
CA ALA A 106 16.56 7.99 9.08
C ALA A 106 16.60 6.83 10.09
N LEU A 107 15.43 6.41 10.58
CA LEU A 107 15.33 5.25 11.47
C LEU A 107 15.64 3.94 10.73
N ILE A 108 15.20 3.81 9.48
CA ILE A 108 15.56 2.65 8.64
C ILE A 108 17.07 2.60 8.42
N TYR A 109 17.71 3.73 8.13
CA TYR A 109 19.15 3.80 7.97
C TYR A 109 19.89 3.35 9.24
N GLN A 110 19.49 3.85 10.41
CA GLN A 110 20.10 3.45 11.69
C GLN A 110 19.92 1.95 11.94
N ALA A 111 18.72 1.41 11.76
CA ALA A 111 18.45 -0.01 11.92
C ALA A 111 19.26 -0.87 10.92
N PHE A 112 19.42 -0.40 9.69
CA PHE A 112 20.19 -1.08 8.67
C PHE A 112 21.69 -1.12 8.99
N ILE A 113 22.25 -0.01 9.46
CA ILE A 113 23.65 0.03 9.92
C ILE A 113 23.87 -0.90 11.12
N THR A 114 22.92 -0.96 12.04
CA THR A 114 22.96 -1.91 13.17
C THR A 114 22.96 -3.36 12.66
N TYR A 115 22.06 -3.69 11.74
CA TYR A 115 22.01 -5.00 11.09
C TYR A 115 23.36 -5.38 10.43
N LEU A 116 23.98 -4.48 9.65
CA LEU A 116 25.27 -4.75 9.03
C LEU A 116 26.39 -4.99 10.04
N LYS A 117 26.40 -4.24 11.16
CA LYS A 117 27.36 -4.45 12.25
C LYS A 117 27.20 -5.82 12.91
N GLU A 118 25.98 -6.23 13.19
CA GLU A 118 25.69 -7.55 13.74
C GLU A 118 26.12 -8.68 12.81
N GLU A 119 25.91 -8.54 11.50
CA GLU A 119 26.38 -9.51 10.52
C GLU A 119 27.92 -9.58 10.47
N ILE A 120 28.60 -8.45 10.55
CA ILE A 120 30.05 -8.37 10.63
C ILE A 120 30.55 -9.06 11.90
N ASP A 121 29.92 -8.82 13.05
CA ASP A 121 30.30 -9.42 14.33
C ASP A 121 30.10 -10.94 14.33
N LYS A 122 29.00 -11.44 13.75
CA LYS A 122 28.78 -12.88 13.54
C LYS A 122 29.89 -13.50 12.67
N CYS A 123 30.30 -12.81 11.62
CA CYS A 123 31.41 -13.27 10.78
C CYS A 123 32.74 -13.32 11.55
N ASN A 124 33.04 -12.27 12.32
CA ASN A 124 34.24 -12.23 13.13
C ASN A 124 34.29 -13.36 14.16
N GLN A 125 33.17 -13.62 14.85
CA GLN A 125 33.07 -14.74 15.78
C GLN A 125 33.28 -16.09 15.08
N ARG A 126 32.68 -16.29 13.90
CA ARG A 126 32.84 -17.54 13.15
C ARG A 126 34.28 -17.73 12.67
N ILE A 127 34.90 -16.67 12.15
CA ILE A 127 36.32 -16.68 11.74
C ILE A 127 37.21 -17.05 12.93
N ALA A 128 36.98 -16.51 14.12
CA ALA A 128 37.75 -16.80 15.31
C ALA A 128 37.65 -18.27 15.74
N ILE A 129 36.44 -18.85 15.68
CA ILE A 129 36.21 -20.28 15.97
C ILE A 129 36.99 -21.15 14.97
N GLU A 130 36.81 -20.91 13.68
CA GLU A 130 37.50 -21.69 12.65
C GLU A 130 39.00 -21.53 12.69
N GLN A 131 39.51 -20.36 13.09
CA GLN A 131 40.96 -20.15 13.29
C GLN A 131 41.48 -20.95 14.49
N HIS A 132 40.73 -21.01 15.57
CA HIS A 132 41.11 -21.83 16.73
C HIS A 132 41.15 -23.33 16.38
N ASP A 133 40.14 -23.82 15.64
CA ASP A 133 40.10 -25.23 15.20
C ASP A 133 41.24 -25.54 14.23
N LEU A 134 41.55 -24.61 13.33
CA LEU A 134 42.70 -24.73 12.43
C LEU A 134 44.02 -24.85 13.21
N ASP A 135 44.25 -24.03 14.23
CA ASP A 135 45.45 -24.07 15.07
C ASP A 135 45.55 -25.40 15.81
N ILE A 136 44.45 -25.97 16.28
CA ILE A 136 44.38 -27.30 16.90
C ILE A 136 44.84 -28.38 15.91
N PHE A 137 44.25 -28.42 14.71
CA PHE A 137 44.60 -29.42 13.70
C PHE A 137 46.06 -29.32 13.26
N GLU A 138 46.52 -28.11 13.03
CA GLU A 138 47.95 -27.89 12.64
C GLU A 138 48.90 -28.28 13.77
N LYS A 139 48.54 -28.04 15.04
CA LYS A 139 49.30 -28.45 16.21
C LYS A 139 49.33 -29.98 16.33
N GLU A 140 48.18 -30.64 16.18
CA GLU A 140 48.09 -32.11 16.28
C GLU A 140 48.93 -32.80 15.23
N ILE A 141 48.95 -32.32 13.99
CA ILE A 141 49.83 -32.82 12.92
C ILE A 141 51.30 -32.65 13.29
N ARG A 142 51.68 -31.52 13.86
CA ARG A 142 53.06 -31.21 14.20
C ARG A 142 53.55 -32.01 15.39
N ASP A 143 52.74 -32.17 16.43
CA ASP A 143 53.18 -32.70 17.71
C ASP A 143 52.94 -34.21 17.83
N ASN A 144 51.96 -34.78 17.14
CA ASN A 144 51.55 -36.18 17.24
C ASN A 144 52.27 -37.07 16.19
N LYS A 145 53.46 -37.55 16.50
CA LYS A 145 54.26 -38.45 15.63
C LYS A 145 53.64 -39.86 15.46
N ARG A 146 52.52 -40.19 16.12
CA ARG A 146 51.87 -41.50 16.09
C ARG A 146 50.55 -41.50 15.26
N LEU A 147 50.23 -40.42 14.57
CA LEU A 147 49.10 -40.38 13.69
C LEU A 147 49.21 -41.45 12.60
N ASN A 148 48.25 -42.33 12.48
CA ASN A 148 48.17 -43.26 11.36
C ASN A 148 47.70 -42.51 10.09
N SER A 149 47.81 -43.13 8.93
CA SER A 149 47.46 -42.52 7.64
C SER A 149 46.04 -41.98 7.57
N GLN A 150 45.05 -42.65 8.24
CA GLN A 150 43.67 -42.22 8.29
C GLN A 150 43.50 -40.98 9.16
N GLY A 151 44.13 -40.96 10.36
CA GLY A 151 44.09 -39.81 11.26
C GLY A 151 44.75 -38.57 10.61
N TYR A 152 45.89 -38.75 9.93
CA TYR A 152 46.52 -37.69 9.18
C TYR A 152 45.63 -37.12 8.07
N ALA A 153 44.96 -38.01 7.28
CA ALA A 153 44.03 -37.57 6.24
C ALA A 153 42.86 -36.77 6.81
N MET A 154 42.28 -37.19 7.94
CA MET A 154 41.20 -36.45 8.62
C MET A 154 41.62 -35.06 9.08
N MET A 155 42.86 -34.91 9.61
CA MET A 155 43.37 -33.61 10.04
C MET A 155 43.60 -32.69 8.83
N ILE A 156 44.11 -33.20 7.72
CA ILE A 156 44.30 -32.42 6.48
C ILE A 156 42.95 -31.96 5.93
N GLU A 157 41.92 -32.82 5.94
CA GLU A 157 40.56 -32.45 5.53
C GLU A 157 39.96 -31.36 6.43
N GLY A 158 40.14 -31.49 7.78
CA GLY A 158 39.75 -30.46 8.75
C GLY A 158 40.41 -29.12 8.47
N ILE A 159 41.73 -29.10 8.24
CA ILE A 159 42.48 -27.89 7.86
C ILE A 159 41.94 -27.23 6.59
N GLN A 160 41.65 -28.04 5.57
CA GLN A 160 41.12 -27.53 4.31
C GLN A 160 39.69 -26.91 4.53
N MET A 161 38.86 -27.55 5.34
CA MET A 161 37.53 -27.06 5.68
C MET A 161 37.60 -25.75 6.43
N CYS A 162 38.38 -25.63 7.50
CA CYS A 162 38.61 -24.39 8.25
C CYS A 162 39.08 -23.24 7.33
N LYS A 163 40.12 -23.50 6.51
CA LYS A 163 40.63 -22.47 5.57
C LYS A 163 39.55 -22.02 4.58
N LYS A 164 38.75 -22.93 4.03
CA LYS A 164 37.62 -22.61 3.14
C LYS A 164 36.54 -21.78 3.84
N THR A 165 36.18 -22.14 5.07
CA THR A 165 35.18 -21.44 5.86
C THR A 165 35.67 -20.02 6.24
N ILE A 166 36.92 -19.89 6.73
CA ILE A 166 37.52 -18.59 7.05
C ILE A 166 37.50 -17.68 5.83
N LYS A 167 37.88 -18.18 4.66
CA LYS A 167 37.89 -17.41 3.42
C LYS A 167 36.47 -16.91 3.10
N ALA A 168 35.48 -17.78 3.13
CA ALA A 168 34.09 -17.43 2.80
C ALA A 168 33.51 -16.37 3.75
N TYR A 169 33.71 -16.51 5.06
CA TYR A 169 33.23 -15.52 6.04
C TYR A 169 34.04 -14.21 5.97
N THR A 170 35.29 -14.24 5.63
CA THR A 170 36.11 -13.03 5.40
C THR A 170 35.57 -12.26 4.18
N GLU A 171 35.32 -12.93 3.06
CA GLU A 171 34.76 -12.29 1.87
C GLU A 171 33.37 -11.70 2.14
N TYR A 172 32.52 -12.42 2.87
CA TYR A 172 31.18 -11.95 3.24
C TYR A 172 31.27 -10.71 4.16
N ARG A 173 32.12 -10.74 5.21
CA ARG A 173 32.38 -9.61 6.11
C ARG A 173 32.87 -8.38 5.35
N ASP A 174 33.84 -8.56 4.45
CA ASP A 174 34.44 -7.46 3.71
C ASP A 174 33.43 -6.82 2.73
N ASN A 175 32.47 -7.60 2.21
CA ASN A 175 31.35 -7.06 1.47
C ASN A 175 30.44 -6.20 2.36
N ARG A 176 30.11 -6.62 3.58
CA ARG A 176 29.29 -5.82 4.54
C ARG A 176 30.02 -4.52 4.91
N LEU A 177 31.34 -4.57 5.15
CA LEU A 177 32.15 -3.37 5.41
C LEU A 177 32.13 -2.40 4.22
N ARG A 178 32.20 -2.92 2.99
CA ARG A 178 32.09 -2.10 1.78
C ARG A 178 30.73 -1.42 1.67
N GLU A 179 29.67 -2.15 1.94
CA GLU A 179 28.30 -1.63 1.91
C GLU A 179 28.06 -0.50 2.93
N MET A 180 28.65 -0.60 4.13
CA MET A 180 28.62 0.48 5.12
C MET A 180 29.31 1.77 4.63
N GLY A 181 30.24 1.67 3.70
CA GLY A 181 30.96 2.80 3.10
C GLY A 181 30.26 3.41 1.87
N LEU A 182 29.13 2.89 1.43
CA LEU A 182 28.40 3.42 0.27
C LEU A 182 27.74 4.76 0.59
N SER A 183 27.83 5.70 -0.36
CA SER A 183 27.41 7.09 -0.15
C SER A 183 25.92 7.32 -0.34
N ASN A 184 25.27 6.52 -1.18
CA ASN A 184 23.86 6.66 -1.48
C ASN A 184 23.04 5.55 -0.78
N PHE A 185 22.05 5.99 -0.02
CA PHE A 185 21.10 5.14 0.67
C PHE A 185 19.68 5.57 0.26
N GLU A 186 19.00 4.72 -0.46
CA GLU A 186 17.63 4.96 -0.90
C GLU A 186 16.69 3.91 -0.32
N VAL A 187 15.48 4.34 0.05
CA VAL A 187 14.41 3.46 0.54
C VAL A 187 13.19 3.67 -0.35
N GLU A 188 12.71 2.59 -0.91
CA GLU A 188 11.54 2.55 -1.76
C GLU A 188 10.49 1.64 -1.15
N LEU A 189 9.23 2.08 -1.14
CA LEU A 189 8.08 1.22 -0.86
C LEU A 189 7.67 0.53 -2.16
N CYS A 190 7.68 -0.79 -2.16
CA CYS A 190 7.12 -1.61 -3.23
C CYS A 190 5.79 -2.17 -2.74
N SER A 191 4.68 -1.89 -3.44
CA SER A 191 3.35 -2.28 -2.98
C SER A 191 2.43 -2.69 -4.13
N GLU A 192 1.53 -3.63 -3.83
CA GLU A 192 0.37 -3.98 -4.67
C GLU A 192 -0.91 -3.68 -3.90
N ILE A 193 -1.75 -2.84 -4.50
CA ILE A 193 -3.02 -2.41 -3.92
C ILE A 193 -4.14 -3.10 -4.68
N LYS A 194 -4.99 -3.81 -3.95
CA LYS A 194 -6.13 -4.53 -4.49
C LYS A 194 -7.38 -4.21 -3.68
N ILE A 195 -8.53 -4.36 -4.31
CA ILE A 195 -9.82 -4.14 -3.65
C ILE A 195 -10.77 -5.31 -3.79
N ALA A 196 -11.73 -5.39 -2.86
CA ALA A 196 -12.93 -6.19 -3.01
C ALA A 196 -14.17 -5.32 -2.81
N TYR A 197 -15.17 -5.46 -3.67
CA TYR A 197 -16.46 -4.82 -3.46
C TYR A 197 -17.20 -5.40 -2.26
N ASN A 198 -17.93 -4.55 -1.53
CA ASN A 198 -18.87 -5.03 -0.51
C ASN A 198 -19.88 -6.02 -1.13
N GLY A 199 -20.06 -7.17 -0.51
CA GLY A 199 -20.91 -8.25 -1.01
C GLY A 199 -20.21 -9.26 -1.92
N SER A 200 -18.94 -9.08 -2.27
CA SER A 200 -18.19 -10.05 -3.08
C SER A 200 -17.87 -11.33 -2.29
N HIS A 201 -17.93 -12.48 -2.97
CA HIS A 201 -17.37 -13.73 -2.47
C HIS A 201 -15.91 -13.83 -2.93
N ILE A 202 -14.98 -13.77 -1.99
CA ILE A 202 -13.54 -13.85 -2.26
C ILE A 202 -13.01 -15.10 -1.56
N THR A 203 -12.45 -16.02 -2.35
CA THR A 203 -11.85 -17.27 -1.88
C THR A 203 -10.32 -17.23 -1.94
N SER A 204 -9.78 -16.33 -2.78
CA SER A 204 -8.34 -16.15 -2.94
C SER A 204 -7.99 -14.69 -3.27
N SER A 205 -6.74 -14.30 -3.02
CA SER A 205 -6.23 -12.96 -3.34
C SER A 205 -6.23 -12.65 -4.85
N ASN A 206 -6.30 -13.68 -5.71
CA ASN A 206 -6.37 -13.50 -7.17
C ASN A 206 -7.74 -13.00 -7.65
N GLU A 207 -8.77 -13.07 -6.81
CA GLU A 207 -10.10 -12.55 -7.09
C GLU A 207 -10.26 -11.06 -6.70
N LEU A 208 -9.25 -10.50 -6.06
CA LEU A 208 -9.19 -9.08 -5.76
C LEU A 208 -8.85 -8.28 -7.03
N ILE A 209 -9.39 -7.07 -7.11
CA ILE A 209 -9.24 -6.19 -8.26
C ILE A 209 -8.04 -5.27 -8.04
N ASP A 210 -7.11 -5.26 -8.98
CA ASP A 210 -5.92 -4.41 -8.93
C ASP A 210 -6.27 -2.93 -9.02
N CYS A 211 -5.51 -2.11 -8.27
CA CYS A 211 -5.61 -0.67 -8.27
C CYS A 211 -4.23 -0.01 -8.34
N PHE A 212 -4.18 1.22 -8.84
CA PHE A 212 -2.99 2.05 -8.80
C PHE A 212 -3.24 3.37 -8.07
N VAL A 213 -2.18 3.97 -7.54
CA VAL A 213 -2.25 5.24 -6.81
C VAL A 213 -2.34 6.40 -7.81
N VAL A 214 -3.41 7.17 -7.73
CA VAL A 214 -3.58 8.42 -8.49
C VAL A 214 -2.92 9.58 -7.74
N LYS A 215 -3.19 9.68 -6.43
CA LYS A 215 -2.65 10.73 -5.58
C LYS A 215 -2.50 10.24 -4.15
N ASP A 216 -1.36 10.55 -3.59
CA ASP A 216 -1.08 10.41 -2.16
C ASP A 216 -0.84 11.78 -1.54
N VAL A 217 -1.53 12.08 -0.44
CA VAL A 217 -1.47 13.37 0.27
C VAL A 217 -1.26 13.11 1.77
N PRO A 218 -0.03 12.76 2.17
CA PRO A 218 0.29 12.38 3.55
C PRO A 218 -0.07 13.45 4.59
N ASN A 219 0.03 14.74 4.22
CA ASN A 219 -0.27 15.86 5.13
C ASN A 219 -1.73 15.87 5.61
N TYR A 220 -2.65 15.34 4.82
CA TYR A 220 -4.06 15.18 5.18
C TYR A 220 -4.42 13.73 5.44
N ASP A 221 -3.46 12.81 5.33
CA ASP A 221 -3.72 11.37 5.38
C ASP A 221 -4.82 10.94 4.40
N LEU A 222 -4.80 11.48 3.19
CA LEU A 222 -5.73 11.13 2.11
C LEU A 222 -5.02 10.48 0.95
N GLY A 223 -5.62 9.42 0.41
CA GLY A 223 -5.17 8.69 -0.76
C GLY A 223 -6.29 8.55 -1.79
N ILE A 224 -5.94 8.65 -3.06
CA ILE A 224 -6.85 8.40 -4.19
C ILE A 224 -6.24 7.29 -5.01
N ILE A 225 -7.01 6.23 -5.22
CA ILE A 225 -6.64 5.10 -6.07
C ILE A 225 -7.66 4.93 -7.20
N GLN A 226 -7.26 4.26 -8.24
CA GLN A 226 -8.07 3.97 -9.42
C GLN A 226 -8.01 2.48 -9.72
N ILE A 227 -9.14 1.88 -10.07
CA ILE A 227 -9.18 0.51 -10.56
C ILE A 227 -8.31 0.38 -11.82
N ALA A 228 -7.40 -0.59 -11.82
CA ALA A 228 -6.50 -0.87 -12.92
C ALA A 228 -7.20 -1.70 -14.00
N ASP A 229 -7.53 -1.05 -15.11
CA ASP A 229 -8.01 -1.71 -16.31
C ASP A 229 -7.35 -1.10 -17.56
N GLY A 230 -7.52 -1.70 -18.72
CA GLY A 230 -6.83 -1.28 -19.92
C GLY A 230 -7.05 0.18 -20.32
N SER A 231 -8.28 0.72 -20.14
CA SER A 231 -8.59 2.12 -20.48
C SER A 231 -7.98 3.11 -19.49
N ASN A 232 -7.96 2.75 -18.19
CA ASN A 232 -7.36 3.56 -17.15
C ASN A 232 -5.83 3.58 -17.28
N PHE A 233 -5.24 2.43 -17.61
CA PHE A 233 -3.82 2.31 -17.90
C PHE A 233 -3.35 3.30 -18.98
N TRP A 234 -4.04 3.35 -20.10
CA TRP A 234 -3.67 4.22 -21.21
C TRP A 234 -3.65 5.71 -20.83
N ASN A 235 -4.63 6.15 -20.04
CA ASN A 235 -4.69 7.53 -19.58
C ASN A 235 -3.52 7.89 -18.65
N VAL A 236 -3.11 6.99 -17.77
CA VAL A 236 -1.96 7.21 -16.87
C VAL A 236 -0.66 7.24 -17.66
N CYS A 237 -0.47 6.37 -18.65
CA CYS A 237 0.72 6.36 -19.50
C CYS A 237 0.85 7.66 -20.33
N LYS A 238 -0.26 8.24 -20.81
CA LYS A 238 -0.26 9.51 -21.53
C LYS A 238 0.20 10.71 -20.71
N LEU A 239 0.03 10.67 -19.39
CA LEU A 239 0.43 11.75 -18.50
C LEU A 239 1.93 11.76 -18.20
N GLY A 240 2.70 10.83 -18.80
CA GLY A 240 4.17 10.77 -18.67
C GLY A 240 4.68 10.28 -17.34
N GLU A 241 3.78 9.88 -16.46
CA GLU A 241 4.12 9.22 -15.18
C GLU A 241 3.73 7.75 -15.31
N ALA A 242 4.68 6.89 -15.70
CA ALA A 242 4.45 5.45 -15.70
C ALA A 242 4.12 5.02 -14.26
N PRO A 243 2.95 4.41 -14.02
CA PRO A 243 2.72 3.78 -12.74
C PRO A 243 3.82 2.75 -12.52
N LYS A 244 4.20 2.51 -11.27
CA LYS A 244 5.11 1.42 -10.92
C LYS A 244 4.38 0.08 -11.03
N TRP A 245 4.04 -0.30 -12.25
CA TRP A 245 3.34 -1.53 -12.55
C TRP A 245 4.32 -2.66 -12.82
N SER A 246 3.94 -3.87 -12.48
CA SER A 246 4.70 -5.05 -12.89
C SER A 246 4.66 -5.19 -14.43
N SER A 247 5.65 -5.85 -14.99
CA SER A 247 5.69 -6.13 -16.44
C SER A 247 4.43 -6.85 -16.92
N GLU A 248 3.86 -7.74 -16.09
CA GLU A 248 2.62 -8.47 -16.38
C GLU A 248 1.39 -7.57 -16.39
N GLN A 249 1.30 -6.59 -15.48
CA GLN A 249 0.22 -5.60 -15.48
C GLN A 249 0.30 -4.70 -16.73
N MET A 250 1.51 -4.38 -17.18
CA MET A 250 1.71 -3.65 -18.44
C MET A 250 1.29 -4.46 -19.66
N GLU A 251 1.64 -5.76 -19.74
CA GLU A 251 1.26 -6.65 -20.83
C GLU A 251 -0.25 -6.87 -20.91
N LEU A 252 -0.91 -7.07 -19.76
CA LEU A 252 -2.37 -7.18 -19.66
C LEU A 252 -3.07 -5.89 -20.14
N GLY A 253 -2.55 -4.72 -19.76
CA GLY A 253 -3.04 -3.43 -20.23
C GLY A 253 -2.93 -3.29 -21.73
N TRP A 254 -1.79 -3.62 -22.31
CA TRP A 254 -1.54 -3.56 -23.76
C TRP A 254 -2.38 -4.57 -24.55
N SER A 255 -2.51 -5.82 -24.08
CA SER A 255 -3.29 -6.85 -24.74
C SER A 255 -4.78 -6.49 -24.81
N ASN A 256 -5.32 -5.90 -23.76
CA ASN A 256 -6.72 -5.47 -23.70
C ASN A 256 -7.01 -4.27 -24.66
N ILE A 257 -6.05 -3.38 -24.85
CA ILE A 257 -6.18 -2.25 -25.80
C ILE A 257 -6.13 -2.75 -27.25
N HIS A 258 -5.24 -3.67 -27.58
CA HIS A 258 -5.04 -4.15 -28.96
C HIS A 258 -6.12 -5.12 -29.44
N ASN A 259 -6.72 -5.91 -28.52
CA ASN A 259 -7.72 -6.91 -28.86
C ASN A 259 -9.16 -6.36 -28.94
N ALA A 260 -9.40 -5.15 -28.45
CA ALA A 260 -10.77 -4.65 -28.28
C ALA A 260 -11.38 -3.97 -29.50
N GLY A 261 -10.64 -3.68 -30.58
CA GLY A 261 -11.17 -3.02 -31.80
C GLY A 261 -12.01 -1.75 -31.59
N THR A 262 -12.50 -1.53 -30.40
CA THR A 262 -13.20 -0.37 -29.84
C THR A 262 -12.75 -0.19 -28.41
N ILE A 263 -12.27 0.99 -28.03
CA ILE A 263 -11.94 1.32 -26.63
C ILE A 263 -13.25 1.35 -25.85
N SER A 264 -13.60 0.23 -25.22
CA SER A 264 -14.69 0.20 -24.26
C SER A 264 -14.13 0.77 -22.94
N TRP A 265 -14.65 1.92 -22.54
CA TRP A 265 -14.27 2.54 -21.28
C TRP A 265 -14.77 1.68 -20.13
N PHE A 266 -13.87 1.32 -19.22
CA PHE A 266 -14.26 0.65 -17.99
C PHE A 266 -15.28 1.50 -17.20
N THR A 267 -16.32 0.85 -16.73
CA THR A 267 -17.25 1.39 -15.75
C THR A 267 -17.48 0.35 -14.65
N ILE A 268 -17.57 0.82 -13.41
CA ILE A 268 -17.95 -0.06 -12.28
C ILE A 268 -19.33 -0.67 -12.54
N PRO A 269 -19.67 -1.79 -11.89
CA PRO A 269 -21.03 -2.34 -11.96
C PRO A 269 -22.08 -1.30 -11.58
N GLN A 270 -23.20 -1.28 -12.29
CA GLN A 270 -24.25 -0.25 -12.14
C GLN A 270 -24.95 -0.26 -10.77
N ASP A 271 -24.87 -1.36 -10.04
CA ASP A 271 -25.41 -1.53 -8.68
C ASP A 271 -24.53 -0.89 -7.59
N LYS A 272 -23.38 -0.34 -7.95
CA LYS A 272 -22.45 0.28 -6.98
C LYS A 272 -22.83 1.74 -6.73
N TYR A 273 -22.94 2.08 -5.46
CA TYR A 273 -23.19 3.46 -5.04
C TYR A 273 -21.94 4.32 -5.28
N ILE A 274 -22.17 5.54 -5.77
CA ILE A 274 -21.12 6.55 -5.99
C ILE A 274 -21.36 7.68 -5.01
N PHE A 275 -20.40 7.91 -4.10
CA PHE A 275 -20.52 8.96 -3.10
C PHE A 275 -20.40 10.33 -3.74
N ASN A 276 -21.42 11.17 -3.53
CA ASN A 276 -21.41 12.55 -4.00
C ASN A 276 -20.60 13.44 -3.03
N LEU A 277 -19.58 14.09 -3.56
CA LEU A 277 -18.70 14.96 -2.78
C LEU A 277 -19.27 16.37 -2.55
N TYR A 278 -20.29 16.77 -3.30
CA TYR A 278 -20.76 18.16 -3.36
C TYR A 278 -22.16 18.36 -2.77
N ASN A 279 -22.74 17.33 -2.18
CA ASN A 279 -24.03 17.44 -1.55
C ASN A 279 -23.85 18.10 -0.16
N ASN A 280 -24.27 19.37 -0.04
CA ASN A 280 -24.15 20.19 1.17
C ASN A 280 -25.43 20.98 1.35
N GLU A 281 -26.47 20.31 1.76
CA GLU A 281 -27.66 21.01 2.22
C GLU A 281 -27.43 21.51 3.65
N THR A 282 -27.85 22.74 3.95
CA THR A 282 -27.82 23.25 5.32
C THR A 282 -29.00 22.63 6.09
N HIS A 283 -28.70 21.81 7.07
CA HIS A 283 -29.69 21.21 7.95
C HIS A 283 -29.76 22.01 9.25
N ASN A 284 -30.97 22.37 9.66
CA ASN A 284 -31.22 23.12 10.89
C ASN A 284 -31.54 22.21 12.08
N ASP A 285 -30.99 21.00 12.09
CA ASP A 285 -31.21 20.06 13.20
C ASP A 285 -30.29 20.44 14.37
N GLU A 286 -30.82 20.35 15.59
CA GLU A 286 -30.09 20.60 16.83
C GLU A 286 -28.95 19.58 17.01
N GLU A 287 -29.14 18.36 16.46
CA GLU A 287 -28.16 17.27 16.59
C GLU A 287 -28.00 16.53 15.26
N ILE A 288 -26.75 16.51 14.75
CA ILE A 288 -26.41 15.77 13.54
C ILE A 288 -25.84 14.41 13.94
N LYS A 289 -26.52 13.35 13.57
CA LYS A 289 -26.10 11.99 13.74
C LYS A 289 -25.20 11.57 12.59
N LEU A 290 -24.09 10.94 12.92
CA LEU A 290 -23.11 10.47 11.95
C LEU A 290 -23.07 8.94 11.89
N TYR A 291 -22.78 8.43 10.71
CA TYR A 291 -22.64 7.00 10.42
C TYR A 291 -21.35 6.77 9.65
N MET A 292 -20.61 5.74 10.03
CA MET A 292 -19.42 5.29 9.33
C MET A 292 -19.66 3.89 8.78
N ILE A 293 -19.32 3.67 7.50
CA ILE A 293 -19.48 2.38 6.82
C ILE A 293 -18.11 1.91 6.39
N GLY A 294 -17.67 0.75 6.90
CA GLY A 294 -16.34 0.27 6.60
C GLY A 294 -16.05 -1.13 7.12
N PHE A 295 -14.84 -1.58 6.89
CA PHE A 295 -14.37 -2.93 7.21
C PHE A 295 -13.54 -2.92 8.50
N ASN A 296 -14.23 -2.78 9.64
CA ASN A 296 -13.59 -2.89 10.95
C ASN A 296 -12.89 -4.26 11.10
N GLN A 297 -11.65 -4.30 11.58
CA GLN A 297 -10.80 -5.48 11.66
C GLN A 297 -10.52 -6.15 10.29
N GLY A 298 -10.74 -5.41 9.18
CA GLY A 298 -10.51 -5.94 7.84
C GLY A 298 -11.26 -7.24 7.59
N PRO A 299 -10.62 -8.26 6.98
CA PRO A 299 -11.27 -9.53 6.66
C PRO A 299 -11.83 -10.28 7.87
N ILE A 300 -11.27 -10.08 9.08
CA ILE A 300 -11.64 -10.86 10.28
C ILE A 300 -13.13 -10.72 10.60
N LEU A 301 -13.67 -9.51 10.53
CA LEU A 301 -15.10 -9.27 10.77
C LEU A 301 -15.92 -9.11 9.48
N ALA A 302 -15.26 -8.96 8.33
CA ALA A 302 -15.93 -8.76 7.07
C ALA A 302 -16.43 -10.06 6.42
N LEU A 303 -15.70 -11.16 6.61
CA LEU A 303 -16.01 -12.45 5.99
C LEU A 303 -17.29 -13.03 6.59
N THR A 304 -18.30 -13.22 5.77
CA THR A 304 -19.58 -13.85 6.11
C THR A 304 -19.93 -14.96 5.11
N ASN A 305 -20.97 -15.75 5.40
CA ASN A 305 -21.44 -16.75 4.45
C ASN A 305 -21.98 -16.13 3.14
N ASP A 306 -22.39 -14.86 3.19
CA ASP A 306 -22.91 -14.10 2.05
C ASP A 306 -21.88 -13.16 1.42
N GLY A 307 -20.59 -13.46 1.58
CA GLY A 307 -19.49 -12.66 1.07
C GLY A 307 -18.94 -11.64 2.08
N ILE A 308 -18.11 -10.74 1.59
CA ILE A 308 -17.51 -9.67 2.40
C ILE A 308 -18.55 -8.60 2.70
N LYS A 309 -18.77 -8.29 3.99
CA LYS A 309 -19.75 -7.29 4.43
C LYS A 309 -19.08 -6.19 5.25
N ALA A 310 -19.26 -4.94 4.80
CA ALA A 310 -18.91 -3.77 5.59
C ALA A 310 -19.83 -3.65 6.80
N GLN A 311 -19.36 -3.07 7.90
CA GLN A 311 -20.14 -2.76 9.08
C GLN A 311 -20.55 -1.29 9.04
N ILE A 312 -21.73 -0.96 9.62
CA ILE A 312 -22.14 0.41 9.88
C ILE A 312 -22.11 0.68 11.38
N THR A 313 -21.41 1.74 11.76
CA THR A 313 -21.34 2.24 13.14
C THR A 313 -21.85 3.68 13.19
N GLN A 314 -22.35 4.12 14.34
CA GLN A 314 -22.95 5.45 14.49
C GLN A 314 -22.39 6.21 15.69
N GLY A 315 -22.53 7.52 15.65
CA GLY A 315 -22.15 8.42 16.72
C GLY A 315 -22.54 9.86 16.42
N TYR A 316 -21.96 10.77 17.16
CA TYR A 316 -22.25 12.20 17.08
C TYR A 316 -20.97 13.01 16.98
N ILE A 317 -21.08 14.24 16.51
CA ILE A 317 -19.96 15.17 16.49
C ILE A 317 -19.57 15.49 17.93
N SER A 318 -18.31 15.25 18.29
CA SER A 318 -17.75 15.59 19.60
C SER A 318 -17.02 16.93 19.56
N GLN A 319 -16.40 17.30 18.41
CA GLN A 319 -15.73 18.57 18.22
C GLN A 319 -15.74 18.98 16.74
N ASN A 320 -16.09 20.25 16.47
CA ASN A 320 -16.27 20.79 15.13
C ASN A 320 -15.55 22.15 14.95
N THR A 321 -14.39 22.34 15.58
CA THR A 321 -13.66 23.62 15.60
C THR A 321 -12.46 23.65 14.66
N ASP A 322 -12.00 22.49 14.19
CA ASP A 322 -10.87 22.39 13.27
C ASP A 322 -11.33 22.44 11.81
N SER A 323 -10.62 23.20 10.97
CA SER A 323 -10.94 23.33 9.53
C SER A 323 -10.51 22.12 8.69
N ILE A 324 -9.65 21.23 9.22
CA ILE A 324 -9.12 20.06 8.52
C ILE A 324 -9.82 18.80 9.01
N LYS A 325 -10.07 18.71 10.32
CA LYS A 325 -10.53 17.52 11.01
C LYS A 325 -11.86 17.76 11.69
N ILE A 326 -12.61 16.70 11.85
CA ILE A 326 -13.80 16.63 12.70
C ILE A 326 -13.62 15.48 13.70
N MET A 327 -13.99 15.71 14.95
CA MET A 327 -13.98 14.66 15.99
C MET A 327 -15.39 14.17 16.23
N TYR A 328 -15.54 12.86 16.42
CA TYR A 328 -16.83 12.20 16.66
C TYR A 328 -16.70 10.98 17.57
N SER A 329 -17.83 10.55 18.08
CA SER A 329 -17.94 9.41 19.01
C SER A 329 -18.18 8.06 18.30
N ILE A 330 -18.10 7.99 16.98
CA ILE A 330 -18.30 6.75 16.24
C ILE A 330 -17.21 5.74 16.61
N PRO A 331 -17.54 4.50 17.02
CA PRO A 331 -16.54 3.47 17.24
C PRO A 331 -15.79 3.11 15.95
N ALA A 332 -14.47 3.12 16.00
CA ALA A 332 -13.58 2.78 14.87
C ALA A 332 -12.51 1.79 15.34
N LEU A 333 -12.22 0.79 14.51
CA LEU A 333 -11.19 -0.23 14.74
C LEU A 333 -10.21 -0.25 13.57
N GLN A 334 -9.10 -0.96 13.72
CA GLN A 334 -8.15 -1.18 12.62
C GLN A 334 -8.91 -1.74 11.40
N GLY A 335 -8.60 -1.23 10.20
CA GLY A 335 -9.32 -1.55 8.96
C GLY A 335 -10.42 -0.56 8.61
N SER A 336 -10.95 0.24 9.57
CA SER A 336 -11.90 1.31 9.27
C SER A 336 -11.26 2.58 8.67
N SER A 337 -9.94 2.66 8.63
CA SER A 337 -9.23 3.77 7.98
C SER A 337 -9.66 3.92 6.51
N GLY A 338 -10.04 5.13 6.10
CA GLY A 338 -10.56 5.44 4.78
C GLY A 338 -12.07 5.27 4.63
N SER A 339 -12.79 4.87 5.69
CA SER A 339 -14.26 4.74 5.66
C SER A 339 -14.95 6.08 5.43
N PRO A 340 -16.00 6.13 4.58
CA PRO A 340 -16.86 7.29 4.49
C PRO A 340 -17.63 7.49 5.79
N VAL A 341 -17.67 8.74 6.26
CA VAL A 341 -18.54 9.19 7.37
C VAL A 341 -19.63 10.06 6.77
N ILE A 342 -20.88 9.63 6.89
CA ILE A 342 -22.06 10.30 6.35
C ILE A 342 -22.98 10.77 7.49
N ASN A 343 -23.80 11.78 7.21
CA ASN A 343 -24.84 12.21 8.14
C ASN A 343 -26.15 11.42 7.95
N GLN A 344 -27.16 11.69 8.75
CA GLN A 344 -28.49 11.05 8.67
C GLN A 344 -29.24 11.31 7.36
N TYR A 345 -28.74 12.17 6.50
CA TYR A 345 -29.29 12.47 5.17
C TYR A 345 -28.52 11.80 4.03
N GLY A 346 -27.51 10.96 4.37
CA GLY A 346 -26.66 10.26 3.39
C GLY A 346 -25.59 11.14 2.76
N GLU A 347 -25.32 12.33 3.32
CA GLU A 347 -24.30 13.25 2.80
C GLU A 347 -22.93 12.95 3.40
N LEU A 348 -21.90 12.94 2.57
CA LEU A 348 -20.53 12.70 2.99
C LEU A 348 -19.98 13.90 3.78
N VAL A 349 -19.58 13.66 5.01
CA VAL A 349 -19.09 14.67 5.95
C VAL A 349 -17.56 14.57 6.09
N ALA A 350 -17.05 13.36 6.20
CA ALA A 350 -15.63 13.14 6.46
C ALA A 350 -15.14 11.77 5.98
N ILE A 351 -13.84 11.59 5.99
CA ILE A 351 -13.12 10.33 5.77
C ILE A 351 -12.46 9.93 7.08
N ASN A 352 -12.83 8.79 7.65
CA ASN A 352 -12.26 8.28 8.89
C ASN A 352 -10.76 8.00 8.74
N PHE A 353 -9.90 8.51 9.65
CA PHE A 353 -8.47 8.30 9.51
C PHE A 353 -7.75 7.84 10.78
N ALA A 354 -8.20 8.22 11.95
CA ALA A 354 -7.51 7.90 13.19
C ALA A 354 -8.47 7.72 14.37
N GLY A 355 -8.08 6.84 15.28
CA GLY A 355 -8.62 6.75 16.61
C GLY A 355 -7.53 7.00 17.65
N ILE A 356 -7.90 7.46 18.83
CA ILE A 356 -6.99 7.52 19.97
C ILE A 356 -7.00 6.14 20.62
N ASN A 357 -5.90 5.39 20.47
CA ASN A 357 -5.78 3.98 20.90
C ASN A 357 -6.11 3.72 22.37
N SER A 358 -6.07 4.75 23.22
CA SER A 358 -6.32 4.65 24.66
C SER A 358 -7.73 5.04 25.09
N THR A 359 -8.59 5.55 24.17
CA THR A 359 -9.92 6.07 24.50
C THR A 359 -10.96 5.60 23.49
N GLN A 360 -12.07 5.03 23.97
CA GLN A 360 -13.24 4.81 23.13
C GLN A 360 -14.04 6.11 23.02
N GLY A 361 -14.53 6.43 21.80
CA GLY A 361 -15.43 7.56 21.57
C GLY A 361 -14.77 8.88 21.15
N PHE A 362 -13.46 8.87 20.84
CA PHE A 362 -12.76 10.04 20.28
C PHE A 362 -12.01 9.63 19.01
N ASN A 363 -12.72 9.63 17.90
CA ASN A 363 -12.17 9.34 16.59
C ASN A 363 -12.19 10.57 15.71
N TYR A 364 -11.34 10.59 14.69
CA TYR A 364 -11.17 11.71 13.79
C TYR A 364 -11.47 11.32 12.36
N GLY A 365 -12.09 12.24 11.63
CA GLY A 365 -12.20 12.20 10.18
C GLY A 365 -11.62 13.43 9.53
N ILE A 366 -11.04 13.28 8.35
CA ILE A 366 -10.68 14.40 7.49
C ILE A 366 -11.94 14.92 6.84
N ARG A 367 -12.17 16.22 6.90
CA ARG A 367 -13.35 16.85 6.32
C ARG A 367 -13.41 16.68 4.81
N VAL A 368 -14.58 16.46 4.28
CA VAL A 368 -14.80 16.29 2.84
C VAL A 368 -14.34 17.51 2.03
N GLU A 369 -14.31 18.69 2.61
CA GLU A 369 -13.79 19.92 1.99
C GLU A 369 -12.33 19.76 1.56
N ARG A 370 -11.51 19.09 2.36
CA ARG A 370 -10.09 18.82 2.00
C ARG A 370 -9.99 17.87 0.82
N LEU A 371 -10.86 16.86 0.75
CA LEU A 371 -10.93 15.96 -0.41
C LEU A 371 -11.34 16.73 -1.67
N ARG A 372 -12.33 17.63 -1.57
CA ARG A 372 -12.76 18.48 -2.70
C ARG A 372 -11.62 19.34 -3.25
N GLU A 373 -10.82 19.94 -2.38
CA GLU A 373 -9.65 20.73 -2.78
C GLU A 373 -8.65 19.87 -3.58
N ILE A 374 -8.33 18.66 -3.09
CA ILE A 374 -7.40 17.74 -3.74
C ILE A 374 -7.93 17.31 -5.11
N ILE A 375 -9.21 16.91 -5.21
CA ILE A 375 -9.81 16.46 -6.46
C ILE A 375 -9.94 17.60 -7.47
N ASN A 376 -10.14 18.84 -7.01
CA ASN A 376 -10.22 20.01 -7.87
C ASN A 376 -8.85 20.49 -8.38
N ASP A 377 -7.74 20.00 -7.83
CA ASP A 377 -6.40 20.24 -8.37
C ASP A 377 -6.29 19.67 -9.79
N LYS A 378 -5.77 20.50 -10.73
CA LYS A 378 -5.65 20.12 -12.13
C LYS A 378 -4.82 18.84 -12.31
N SER A 379 -3.74 18.69 -11.55
CA SER A 379 -2.85 17.52 -11.64
C SER A 379 -3.56 16.22 -11.23
N VAL A 380 -4.57 16.30 -10.37
CA VAL A 380 -5.39 15.15 -9.97
C VAL A 380 -6.48 14.91 -11.00
N LYS A 381 -7.18 15.96 -11.45
CA LYS A 381 -8.22 15.85 -12.50
C LYS A 381 -7.72 15.20 -13.77
N ASP A 382 -6.52 15.57 -14.20
CA ASP A 382 -5.91 15.04 -15.42
C ASP A 382 -5.55 13.54 -15.28
N ARG A 383 -5.35 13.05 -14.06
CA ARG A 383 -5.08 11.63 -13.78
C ARG A 383 -6.33 10.80 -13.52
N MET A 384 -7.39 11.44 -13.05
CA MET A 384 -8.67 10.77 -12.86
C MET A 384 -9.36 10.63 -14.20
N THR A 385 -9.83 9.44 -14.52
CA THR A 385 -10.77 9.24 -15.61
C THR A 385 -12.09 9.88 -15.24
N VAL A 386 -12.25 11.17 -15.57
CA VAL A 386 -13.49 11.90 -15.28
C VAL A 386 -14.56 11.46 -16.28
N TYR A 387 -15.60 10.83 -15.76
CA TYR A 387 -16.81 10.56 -16.51
C TYR A 387 -17.60 11.86 -16.67
N LYS A 388 -17.78 12.30 -17.92
CA LYS A 388 -18.84 13.26 -18.25
C LYS A 388 -20.14 12.48 -18.37
N SER A 389 -21.19 12.89 -17.66
CA SER A 389 -22.48 12.23 -17.73
C SER A 389 -22.96 12.14 -19.17
N SER A 390 -23.68 11.09 -19.52
CA SER A 390 -24.16 10.77 -20.87
C SER A 390 -25.07 11.83 -21.52
N ASN A 391 -25.36 12.93 -20.85
CA ASN A 391 -26.12 14.06 -21.36
C ASN A 391 -25.24 15.15 -22.03
N GLU A 392 -23.89 15.06 -21.89
CA GLU A 392 -23.01 15.87 -22.72
C GLU A 392 -22.51 14.99 -23.89
N HIS A 393 -22.91 15.34 -25.11
CA HIS A 393 -22.37 14.74 -26.34
C HIS A 393 -20.85 14.76 -26.27
N ILE A 394 -20.24 13.59 -26.30
CA ILE A 394 -18.79 13.45 -26.45
C ILE A 394 -18.46 14.14 -27.77
N ASN A 395 -17.72 15.24 -27.70
CA ASN A 395 -17.22 15.90 -28.89
C ASN A 395 -16.22 14.94 -29.56
N THR A 396 -16.68 14.27 -30.61
CA THR A 396 -15.89 13.29 -31.40
C THR A 396 -14.65 13.92 -32.04
N ASP A 397 -14.59 15.26 -32.16
CA ASP A 397 -13.44 15.97 -32.70
C ASP A 397 -12.19 15.90 -31.80
N SER A 398 -12.36 15.68 -30.49
CA SER A 398 -11.22 15.47 -29.58
C SER A 398 -10.63 14.06 -29.66
N ILE A 399 -11.41 13.08 -30.12
CA ILE A 399 -10.96 11.68 -30.30
C ILE A 399 -10.15 11.56 -31.60
N SER A 400 -10.59 12.20 -32.67
CA SER A 400 -9.86 12.21 -33.95
C SER A 400 -8.50 12.93 -33.88
N ALA A 401 -8.37 13.97 -33.06
CA ALA A 401 -7.10 14.65 -32.82
C ALA A 401 -6.12 13.80 -32.00
N ILE A 402 -6.63 12.88 -31.17
CA ILE A 402 -5.82 11.96 -30.36
C ILE A 402 -5.34 10.77 -31.20
N GLU A 403 -6.18 10.28 -32.13
CA GLU A 403 -5.79 9.20 -33.04
C GLU A 403 -4.76 9.66 -34.10
N GLN A 404 -4.80 10.92 -34.54
CA GLN A 404 -3.83 11.46 -35.50
C GLN A 404 -2.45 11.76 -34.89
N GLN A 405 -2.32 11.93 -33.57
CA GLN A 405 -1.02 12.11 -32.91
C GLN A 405 -0.32 10.81 -32.51
N SER A 406 -0.98 9.66 -32.58
CA SER A 406 -0.40 8.35 -32.27
C SER A 406 0.17 7.59 -33.45
N ILE A 407 0.14 8.19 -34.66
CA ILE A 407 0.71 7.59 -35.88
C ILE A 407 1.88 8.49 -36.35
N ILE A 408 2.96 8.49 -35.60
CA ILE A 408 4.29 8.87 -36.09
C ILE A 408 5.30 7.89 -35.50
N PRO A 409 6.21 7.32 -36.32
CA PRO A 409 6.98 6.11 -36.10
C PRO A 409 8.00 6.19 -34.94
#